data_ce1c6847648e3c7538cdc4234b8f7be0
#
_entry.id   ce1c6847648e3c7538cdc4234b8f7be0
#
_cell.length_a   1.000
_cell.length_b   1.000
_cell.length_c   1.000
_cell.angle_alpha   90.00
_cell.angle_beta   90.00
_cell.angle_gamma   90.00
#
_symmetry.space_group_name_H-M   'P 1'
#
loop_
_entity.id
_entity.type
_entity.pdbx_description
1 polymer ?
#
loop_
_entity_poly.entity_id
_entity_poly.type
_entity_poly.pdbx_seq_one_letter_code
_entity_poly.pdbx_strand_id
1 'polypeptide(L)'
;MKVVFVCLGNICRSPMAEAVFRQMVKDKGLEQQVIIDSAATSSWEQGNPVHSGTRKQLAKVGISTDGMYSRQLSSVDTDADYIIGMDSENMMNIKRMMQGKTSATIASLLSFAGSKRDIADPWYTSDFEQTYQDVCLGCEALMKEIQEKLQKNGDK
;
A
#
# COMPACT_ATOMS: atom_id res chain seq x y z
N MET A 1 6.04 -12.47 5.84
CA MET A 1 4.81 -12.02 5.17
C MET A 1 5.13 -10.80 4.31
N LYS A 2 4.64 -10.77 3.09
CA LYS A 2 4.94 -9.70 2.13
C LYS A 2 3.66 -8.98 1.70
N VAL A 3 3.67 -7.64 1.81
CA VAL A 3 2.55 -6.76 1.47
C VAL A 3 3.00 -5.76 0.40
N VAL A 4 2.24 -5.68 -0.69
CA VAL A 4 2.51 -4.73 -1.79
C VAL A 4 1.30 -3.83 -1.96
N PHE A 5 1.49 -2.52 -1.78
CA PHE A 5 0.46 -1.52 -2.02
C PHE A 5 0.54 -1.03 -3.47
N VAL A 6 -0.59 -0.87 -4.13
CA VAL A 6 -0.63 -0.56 -5.56
C VAL A 6 -1.59 0.58 -5.84
N CYS A 7 -1.15 1.54 -6.66
CA CYS A 7 -2.02 2.56 -7.23
C CYS A 7 -1.65 2.77 -8.70
N LEU A 8 -2.22 3.78 -9.36
CA LEU A 8 -2.00 3.97 -10.79
C LEU A 8 -0.54 4.29 -11.11
N GLY A 9 0.04 5.31 -10.47
CA GLY A 9 1.38 5.81 -10.80
C GLY A 9 2.47 5.47 -9.78
N ASN A 10 2.12 4.97 -8.60
CA ASN A 10 3.06 4.69 -7.50
C ASN A 10 3.89 5.92 -7.10
N ILE A 11 3.27 7.09 -7.09
CA ILE A 11 3.91 8.32 -6.62
C ILE A 11 3.12 9.04 -5.52
N CYS A 12 1.82 8.76 -5.38
CA CYS A 12 0.96 9.42 -4.37
C CYS A 12 0.45 8.44 -3.31
N ARG A 13 -0.58 7.65 -3.66
CA ARG A 13 -1.32 6.83 -2.68
C ARG A 13 -0.55 5.61 -2.20
N SER A 14 -0.03 4.80 -3.09
CA SER A 14 0.65 3.56 -2.69
C SER A 14 1.96 3.81 -1.92
N PRO A 15 2.79 4.81 -2.30
CA PRO A 15 3.96 5.10 -1.47
C PRO A 15 3.57 5.70 -0.10
N MET A 16 2.47 6.46 -0.03
CA MET A 16 1.97 6.93 1.26
C MET A 16 1.58 5.74 2.15
N ALA A 17 0.86 4.77 1.61
CA ALA A 17 0.47 3.57 2.33
C ALA A 17 1.68 2.75 2.77
N GLU A 18 2.65 2.58 1.88
CA GLU A 18 3.89 1.87 2.20
C GLU A 18 4.62 2.55 3.37
N ALA A 19 4.78 3.86 3.33
CA ALA A 19 5.50 4.61 4.35
C ALA A 19 4.78 4.58 5.71
N VAL A 20 3.46 4.78 5.69
CA VAL A 20 2.63 4.73 6.91
C VAL A 20 2.64 3.33 7.52
N PHE A 21 2.44 2.32 6.69
CA PHE A 21 2.38 0.94 7.16
C PHE A 21 3.74 0.46 7.69
N ARG A 22 4.82 0.88 7.03
CA ARG A 22 6.18 0.58 7.50
C ARG A 22 6.42 1.14 8.90
N GLN A 23 5.95 2.36 9.17
CA GLN A 23 6.06 2.96 10.49
C GLN A 23 5.24 2.17 11.53
N MET A 24 4.02 1.77 11.18
CA MET A 24 3.18 0.97 12.07
C MET A 24 3.82 -0.37 12.42
N VAL A 25 4.38 -1.05 11.42
CA VAL A 25 5.07 -2.34 11.60
C VAL A 25 6.28 -2.19 12.51
N LYS A 26 7.05 -1.12 12.33
CA LYS A 26 8.21 -0.81 13.17
C LYS A 26 7.77 -0.54 14.62
N ASP A 27 6.71 0.26 14.80
CA ASP A 27 6.19 0.58 16.13
C ASP A 27 5.70 -0.66 16.90
N LYS A 28 5.29 -1.69 16.17
CA LYS A 28 4.87 -2.98 16.74
C LYS A 28 6.02 -3.99 16.89
N GLY A 29 7.24 -3.63 16.48
CA GLY A 29 8.38 -4.53 16.54
C GLY A 29 8.31 -5.70 15.56
N LEU A 30 7.59 -5.54 14.44
CA LEU A 30 7.34 -6.60 13.48
C LEU A 30 8.14 -6.47 12.18
N GLU A 31 9.11 -5.56 12.12
CA GLU A 31 9.88 -5.28 10.91
C GLU A 31 10.68 -6.49 10.38
N GLN A 32 10.95 -7.47 11.22
CA GLN A 32 11.62 -8.70 10.80
C GLN A 32 10.65 -9.74 10.21
N GLN A 33 9.34 -9.54 10.39
CA GLN A 33 8.32 -10.49 9.98
C GLN A 33 7.48 -10.03 8.80
N VAL A 34 7.52 -8.72 8.47
CA VAL A 34 6.68 -8.13 7.42
C VAL A 34 7.55 -7.35 6.45
N ILE A 35 7.53 -7.78 5.18
CA ILE A 35 8.18 -7.08 4.08
C ILE A 35 7.13 -6.20 3.42
N ILE A 36 7.44 -4.92 3.20
CA ILE A 36 6.50 -3.93 2.69
C ILE A 36 7.08 -3.28 1.45
N ASP A 37 6.28 -3.17 0.40
CA ASP A 37 6.68 -2.53 -0.84
C ASP A 37 5.46 -1.86 -1.49
N SER A 38 5.68 -1.13 -2.56
CA SER A 38 4.60 -0.54 -3.35
C SER A 38 4.96 -0.56 -4.82
N ALA A 39 3.93 -0.48 -5.68
CA ALA A 39 4.09 -0.56 -7.12
C ALA A 39 2.95 0.17 -7.83
N ALA A 40 3.08 0.34 -9.13
CA ALA A 40 2.09 0.98 -10.00
C ALA A 40 1.46 -0.04 -10.93
N THR A 41 0.20 0.18 -11.31
CA THR A 41 -0.41 -0.56 -12.42
C THR A 41 0.11 -0.07 -13.77
N SER A 42 0.59 1.18 -13.85
CA SER A 42 1.16 1.75 -15.07
C SER A 42 2.67 1.89 -14.98
N SER A 43 3.31 2.17 -16.13
CA SER A 43 4.74 2.48 -16.20
C SER A 43 5.01 3.98 -16.37
N TRP A 44 3.98 4.80 -16.30
CA TRP A 44 4.07 6.24 -16.64
C TRP A 44 5.04 7.03 -15.78
N GLU A 45 5.15 6.69 -14.51
CA GLU A 45 5.98 7.39 -13.54
C GLU A 45 7.22 6.58 -13.11
N GLN A 46 7.52 5.49 -13.81
CA GLN A 46 8.60 4.59 -13.42
C GLN A 46 9.92 5.34 -13.21
N GLY A 47 10.54 5.11 -12.06
CA GLY A 47 11.79 5.78 -11.67
C GLY A 47 11.60 7.14 -11.00
N ASN A 48 10.39 7.71 -11.00
CA ASN A 48 10.15 9.01 -10.39
C ASN A 48 10.04 8.88 -8.86
N PRO A 49 10.47 9.91 -8.12
CA PRO A 49 10.34 9.92 -6.66
C PRO A 49 8.88 10.15 -6.24
N VAL A 50 8.62 9.98 -4.95
CA VAL A 50 7.32 10.24 -4.36
C VAL A 50 6.90 11.69 -4.61
N HIS A 51 5.64 11.89 -4.97
CA HIS A 51 5.07 13.22 -5.26
C HIS A 51 5.25 14.16 -4.06
N SER A 52 5.52 15.44 -4.36
CA SER A 52 5.79 16.45 -3.31
C SER A 52 4.65 16.59 -2.31
N GLY A 53 3.40 16.45 -2.75
CA GLY A 53 2.22 16.52 -1.87
C GLY A 53 2.22 15.40 -0.83
N THR A 54 2.54 14.18 -1.24
CA THR A 54 2.67 13.04 -0.34
C THR A 54 3.84 13.26 0.62
N ARG A 55 5.00 13.71 0.11
CA ARG A 55 6.17 13.97 0.95
C ARG A 55 5.88 15.01 2.02
N LYS A 56 5.21 16.11 1.65
CA LYS A 56 4.84 17.19 2.57
C LYS A 56 3.87 16.69 3.63
N GLN A 57 2.88 15.89 3.23
CA GLN A 57 1.89 15.34 4.16
C GLN A 57 2.55 14.42 5.19
N LEU A 58 3.43 13.53 4.75
CA LEU A 58 4.13 12.61 5.63
C LEU A 58 5.15 13.31 6.53
N ALA A 59 5.78 14.38 6.04
CA ALA A 59 6.72 15.17 6.84
C ALA A 59 6.05 15.77 8.08
N LYS A 60 4.76 16.08 8.03
CA LYS A 60 4.01 16.61 9.17
C LYS A 60 3.98 15.62 10.35
N VAL A 61 4.14 14.33 10.08
CA VAL A 61 4.14 13.27 11.10
C VAL A 61 5.50 12.58 11.20
N GLY A 62 6.54 13.19 10.64
CA GLY A 62 7.91 12.69 10.79
C GLY A 62 8.24 11.45 9.99
N ILE A 63 7.49 11.15 8.94
CA ILE A 63 7.71 9.98 8.09
C ILE A 63 8.46 10.37 6.82
N SER A 64 9.60 9.71 6.56
CA SER A 64 10.42 9.93 5.37
C SER A 64 10.01 8.99 4.24
N THR A 65 10.19 9.47 2.99
CA THR A 65 10.03 8.68 1.78
C THR A 65 11.36 8.52 1.04
N ASP A 66 12.48 8.78 1.71
CA ASP A 66 13.81 8.68 1.10
C ASP A 66 14.04 7.28 0.54
N GLY A 67 14.56 7.23 -0.70
CA GLY A 67 14.86 5.97 -1.37
C GLY A 67 13.66 5.29 -2.02
N MET A 68 12.48 5.89 -1.99
CA MET A 68 11.27 5.33 -2.61
C MET A 68 11.08 5.91 -4.02
N TYR A 69 10.99 5.02 -4.99
CA TYR A 69 10.81 5.39 -6.40
C TYR A 69 9.73 4.51 -7.02
N SER A 70 8.97 5.07 -7.97
CA SER A 70 7.93 4.35 -8.67
C SER A 70 8.50 3.17 -9.48
N ARG A 71 7.81 2.03 -9.38
CA ARG A 71 8.06 0.85 -10.22
C ARG A 71 6.74 0.22 -10.59
N GLN A 72 6.70 -0.50 -11.69
CA GLN A 72 5.49 -1.19 -12.12
C GLN A 72 5.35 -2.55 -11.44
N LEU A 73 4.11 -2.90 -11.09
CA LEU A 73 3.74 -4.23 -10.61
C LEU A 73 4.16 -5.27 -11.65
N SER A 74 4.82 -6.35 -11.24
CA SER A 74 5.40 -7.32 -12.16
C SER A 74 5.45 -8.73 -11.56
N SER A 75 6.13 -9.63 -12.25
CA SER A 75 6.28 -11.02 -11.80
C SER A 75 6.99 -11.17 -10.46
N VAL A 76 7.79 -10.17 -10.05
CA VAL A 76 8.46 -10.21 -8.73
C VAL A 76 7.48 -10.09 -7.58
N ASP A 77 6.24 -9.68 -7.86
CA ASP A 77 5.21 -9.48 -6.84
C ASP A 77 4.29 -10.70 -6.67
N THR A 78 4.46 -11.74 -7.48
CA THR A 78 3.58 -12.92 -7.46
C THR A 78 3.69 -13.72 -6.16
N ASP A 79 4.77 -13.56 -5.42
CA ASP A 79 4.99 -14.23 -4.13
C ASP A 79 4.44 -13.44 -2.94
N ALA A 80 3.81 -12.28 -3.17
CA ALA A 80 3.24 -11.49 -2.09
C ALA A 80 2.08 -12.23 -1.41
N ASP A 81 1.89 -11.96 -0.13
CA ASP A 81 0.73 -12.44 0.63
C ASP A 81 -0.48 -11.54 0.44
N TYR A 82 -0.23 -10.23 0.28
CA TYR A 82 -1.25 -9.22 0.02
C TYR A 82 -0.81 -8.31 -1.12
N ILE A 83 -1.71 -8.08 -2.07
CA ILE A 83 -1.58 -7.06 -3.10
C ILE A 83 -2.80 -6.15 -2.94
N ILE A 84 -2.57 -4.90 -2.54
CA ILE A 84 -3.62 -4.02 -2.05
C ILE A 84 -3.73 -2.77 -2.93
N GLY A 85 -4.89 -2.60 -3.57
CA GLY A 85 -5.19 -1.42 -4.38
C GLY A 85 -5.87 -0.32 -3.56
N MET A 86 -5.97 0.86 -4.15
CA MET A 86 -6.54 2.05 -3.49
C MET A 86 -7.96 2.34 -3.95
N ASP A 87 -8.31 1.94 -5.17
CA ASP A 87 -9.63 2.19 -5.77
C ASP A 87 -10.06 1.03 -6.67
N SER A 88 -11.28 1.12 -7.18
CA SER A 88 -11.87 0.06 -8.01
C SER A 88 -11.11 -0.17 -9.30
N GLU A 89 -10.56 0.89 -9.91
CA GLU A 89 -9.77 0.78 -11.13
C GLU A 89 -8.44 0.08 -10.86
N ASN A 90 -7.76 0.42 -9.75
CA ASN A 90 -6.57 -0.31 -9.31
C ASN A 90 -6.88 -1.80 -9.16
N MET A 91 -7.98 -2.13 -8.50
CA MET A 91 -8.37 -3.53 -8.25
C MET A 91 -8.56 -4.29 -9.55
N MET A 92 -9.25 -3.69 -10.52
CA MET A 92 -9.47 -4.30 -11.83
C MET A 92 -8.15 -4.58 -12.55
N ASN A 93 -7.24 -3.61 -12.55
CA ASN A 93 -5.95 -3.72 -13.21
C ASN A 93 -5.02 -4.72 -12.50
N ILE A 94 -5.02 -4.74 -11.17
CA ILE A 94 -4.24 -5.72 -10.40
C ILE A 94 -4.70 -7.14 -10.74
N LYS A 95 -6.00 -7.38 -10.72
CA LYS A 95 -6.55 -8.71 -11.02
C LYS A 95 -6.19 -9.16 -12.43
N ARG A 96 -6.26 -8.25 -13.41
CA ARG A 96 -5.88 -8.55 -14.78
C ARG A 96 -4.39 -8.91 -14.89
N MET A 97 -3.52 -8.13 -14.24
CA MET A 97 -2.06 -8.32 -14.29
C MET A 97 -1.61 -9.59 -13.57
N MET A 98 -2.30 -9.98 -12.50
CA MET A 98 -1.91 -11.07 -11.62
C MET A 98 -2.73 -12.35 -11.79
N GLN A 99 -3.72 -12.36 -12.67
CA GLN A 99 -4.65 -13.48 -12.85
C GLN A 99 -3.90 -14.79 -13.10
N GLY A 100 -4.17 -15.79 -12.26
CA GLY A 100 -3.56 -17.12 -12.38
C GLY A 100 -2.07 -17.19 -12.03
N LYS A 101 -1.47 -16.09 -11.57
CA LYS A 101 -0.02 -16.01 -11.30
C LYS A 101 0.32 -15.89 -9.82
N THR A 102 -0.65 -15.65 -8.96
CA THR A 102 -0.40 -15.41 -7.54
C THR A 102 -1.48 -16.02 -6.67
N SER A 103 -1.11 -16.42 -5.46
CA SER A 103 -2.04 -16.82 -4.40
C SER A 103 -2.30 -15.69 -3.40
N ALA A 104 -1.82 -14.46 -3.68
CA ALA A 104 -2.00 -13.32 -2.80
C ALA A 104 -3.47 -13.00 -2.57
N THR A 105 -3.79 -12.48 -1.39
CA THR A 105 -5.06 -11.81 -1.15
C THR A 105 -5.03 -10.48 -1.88
N ILE A 106 -5.90 -10.30 -2.85
CA ILE A 106 -6.03 -9.05 -3.62
C ILE A 106 -7.24 -8.31 -3.10
N ALA A 107 -7.04 -7.15 -2.48
CA ALA A 107 -8.11 -6.39 -1.82
C ALA A 107 -7.83 -4.90 -1.88
N SER A 108 -8.88 -4.07 -1.76
CA SER A 108 -8.71 -2.63 -1.61
C SER A 108 -8.37 -2.29 -0.16
N LEU A 109 -7.59 -1.24 0.05
CA LEU A 109 -7.10 -0.89 1.38
C LEU A 109 -8.25 -0.63 2.36
N LEU A 110 -9.27 0.13 1.96
CA LEU A 110 -10.39 0.43 2.84
C LEU A 110 -11.32 -0.77 3.11
N SER A 111 -11.21 -1.85 2.32
CA SER A 111 -11.99 -3.05 2.58
C SER A 111 -11.63 -3.70 3.91
N PHE A 112 -10.39 -3.53 4.37
CA PHE A 112 -9.97 -4.04 5.68
C PHE A 112 -10.70 -3.32 6.82
N ALA A 113 -11.10 -2.06 6.60
CA ALA A 113 -11.88 -1.25 7.54
C ALA A 113 -13.40 -1.42 7.33
N GLY A 114 -13.83 -2.38 6.51
CA GLY A 114 -15.24 -2.64 6.26
C GLY A 114 -15.91 -1.68 5.27
N SER A 115 -15.14 -0.91 4.51
CA SER A 115 -15.68 0.06 3.55
C SER A 115 -15.44 -0.39 2.12
N LYS A 116 -16.43 -0.12 1.26
CA LYS A 116 -16.31 -0.38 -0.20
C LYS A 116 -15.92 0.86 -0.98
N ARG A 117 -15.74 2.01 -0.32
CA ARG A 117 -15.40 3.24 -1.03
C ARG A 117 -13.93 3.26 -1.46
N ASP A 118 -13.65 4.04 -2.50
CA ASP A 118 -12.31 4.24 -3.00
C ASP A 118 -11.55 5.28 -2.17
N ILE A 119 -10.22 5.20 -2.17
CA ILE A 119 -9.37 6.31 -1.72
C ILE A 119 -9.17 7.21 -2.93
N ALA A 120 -9.65 8.44 -2.86
CA ALA A 120 -9.56 9.40 -3.96
C ALA A 120 -8.09 9.68 -4.31
N ASP A 121 -7.82 9.84 -5.62
CA ASP A 121 -6.46 10.12 -6.09
C ASP A 121 -6.13 11.61 -5.89
N PRO A 122 -5.15 11.94 -5.03
CA PRO A 122 -4.83 13.34 -4.75
C PRO A 122 -4.15 14.05 -5.93
N TRP A 123 -3.71 13.32 -6.95
CA TRP A 123 -3.28 13.92 -8.20
C TRP A 123 -4.39 14.78 -8.80
N TYR A 124 -5.64 14.33 -8.68
CA TYR A 124 -6.82 15.05 -9.20
C TYR A 124 -7.48 15.95 -8.18
N THR A 125 -7.54 15.55 -6.91
CA THR A 125 -8.24 16.31 -5.87
C THR A 125 -7.37 17.35 -5.19
N SER A 126 -6.05 17.18 -5.21
CA SER A 126 -5.07 17.96 -4.44
C SER A 126 -5.27 17.83 -2.92
N ASP A 127 -6.10 16.89 -2.47
CA ASP A 127 -6.42 16.72 -1.04
C ASP A 127 -5.59 15.58 -0.44
N PHE A 128 -4.32 15.85 -0.15
CA PHE A 128 -3.40 14.88 0.45
C PHE A 128 -3.75 14.55 1.90
N GLU A 129 -4.41 15.48 2.60
CA GLU A 129 -4.85 15.23 3.98
C GLU A 129 -5.92 14.16 4.02
N GLN A 130 -6.93 14.23 3.14
CA GLN A 130 -7.98 13.22 3.09
C GLN A 130 -7.39 11.86 2.71
N THR A 131 -6.47 11.83 1.74
CA THR A 131 -5.76 10.61 1.35
C THR A 131 -5.03 10.01 2.55
N TYR A 132 -4.35 10.85 3.32
CA TYR A 132 -3.63 10.40 4.51
C TYR A 132 -4.56 9.79 5.56
N GLN A 133 -5.70 10.44 5.83
CA GLN A 133 -6.70 9.93 6.77
C GLN A 133 -7.21 8.56 6.33
N ASP A 134 -7.53 8.40 5.04
CA ASP A 134 -8.03 7.15 4.49
C ASP A 134 -6.97 6.06 4.52
N VAL A 135 -5.73 6.40 4.19
CA VAL A 135 -4.60 5.46 4.26
C VAL A 135 -4.39 4.98 5.69
N CYS A 136 -4.41 5.88 6.65
CA CYS A 136 -4.26 5.51 8.07
C CYS A 136 -5.37 4.57 8.51
N LEU A 137 -6.61 4.87 8.15
CA LEU A 137 -7.77 4.03 8.50
C LEU A 137 -7.60 2.61 7.97
N GLY A 138 -7.26 2.49 6.69
CA GLY A 138 -7.05 1.18 6.06
C GLY A 138 -5.84 0.44 6.62
N CYS A 139 -4.73 1.14 6.82
CA CYS A 139 -3.50 0.54 7.35
C CYS A 139 -3.67 0.05 8.79
N GLU A 140 -4.42 0.76 9.64
CA GLU A 140 -4.71 0.32 11.00
C GLU A 140 -5.49 -1.00 11.00
N ALA A 141 -6.51 -1.10 10.14
CA ALA A 141 -7.30 -2.32 10.02
C ALA A 141 -6.47 -3.48 9.45
N LEU A 142 -5.64 -3.21 8.45
CA LEU A 142 -4.72 -4.21 7.88
C LEU A 142 -3.72 -4.70 8.92
N MET A 143 -3.18 -3.79 9.73
CA MET A 143 -2.22 -4.15 10.78
C MET A 143 -2.83 -5.12 11.77
N LYS A 144 -4.08 -4.88 12.16
CA LYS A 144 -4.79 -5.76 13.07
C LYS A 144 -4.96 -7.16 12.48
N GLU A 145 -5.34 -7.26 11.21
CA GLU A 145 -5.48 -8.55 10.54
C GLU A 145 -4.14 -9.29 10.46
N ILE A 146 -3.07 -8.60 10.10
CA ILE A 146 -1.74 -9.20 9.99
C ILE A 146 -1.22 -9.66 11.33
N GLN A 147 -1.42 -8.87 12.40
CA GLN A 147 -1.03 -9.29 13.75
C GLN A 147 -1.73 -10.57 14.16
N GLU A 148 -3.01 -10.68 13.89
CA GLU A 148 -3.79 -11.89 14.20
C GLU A 148 -3.23 -13.11 13.44
N LYS A 149 -2.90 -12.94 12.17
CA LYS A 149 -2.31 -14.02 11.35
C LYS A 149 -0.93 -14.44 11.86
N LEU A 150 -0.07 -13.48 12.18
CA LEU A 150 1.27 -13.77 12.69
C LEU A 150 1.21 -14.47 14.05
N GLN A 151 0.28 -14.08 14.90
CA GLN A 151 0.06 -14.70 16.19
C GLN A 151 -0.39 -16.16 16.04
N LYS A 152 -1.34 -16.43 15.14
CA LYS A 152 -1.79 -17.80 14.87
C LYS A 152 -0.66 -18.69 14.34
N ASN A 153 0.17 -18.15 13.46
CA ASN A 153 1.31 -18.89 12.91
C ASN A 153 2.39 -19.14 13.97
N GLY A 154 2.56 -18.23 14.92
CA GLY A 154 3.49 -18.39 16.03
C GLY A 154 3.05 -19.39 17.07
N ASP A 155 1.76 -19.64 17.18
CA ASP A 155 1.17 -20.57 18.15
C ASP A 155 1.20 -22.03 17.65
N LYS A 156 1.73 -22.26 16.48
CA LYS A 156 1.96 -23.59 15.91
C LYS A 156 3.38 -24.04 16.22
#